data_f1ca1ab32b0ada9efa80cca7a7127689
#
_entry.id   f1ca1ab32b0ada9efa80cca7a7127689
#
_cell.length_a   1.000
_cell.length_b   1.000
_cell.length_c   1.000
_cell.angle_alpha   90.00
_cell.angle_beta   90.00
_cell.angle_gamma   90.00
#
_symmetry.space_group_name_H-M   'P 1'
#
loop_
_entity.id
_entity.type
_entity.pdbx_description
1 polymer ?
#
loop_
_entity_poly.entity_id
_entity_poly.type
_entity_poly.pdbx_seq_one_letter_code
_entity_poly.pdbx_strand_id
1 'polypeptide(L)'
;VEDAKGDPVICLSADTEIDGRLVIHLATRQDNRVFFSGEGDERCATVRIRGDVPDFDESAGDLATLADSMLRRGAAQEVDLTEFKGYIAKLRRYNAPYLFKLTNEEARDRIARFLFDSNYKGATDFMTSHVYPPLVWRMVKPLAQWRVHPNVVTIIGIIATFSAVPLFAAGAWIPGMTLAFIMSVLDSVDGKLARLTYTSTPQGDFLDHGTDYIHPPIWYFGWAWGLSGGDPYSGVFQASIWMMGIYVFDRILERLFKICTGRSIQDFRPIDVKLRTFTSRRNINLAVFVVALMVGLGHEAFYAIVGWQALTAFYHFVRVVQFWGGDPEEGLEKRQVPDGGIEGSNNLSNF
;
A
#
# COMPACT_ATOMS: atom_id res chain seq x y z
N VAL A 1 -3.41 16.27 32.27
CA VAL A 1 -4.81 15.86 32.56
C VAL A 1 -5.53 16.94 33.35
N GLU A 2 -4.87 17.57 34.33
CA GLU A 2 -5.45 18.68 35.12
C GLU A 2 -5.89 19.87 34.26
N ASP A 3 -5.16 20.17 33.18
CA ASP A 3 -5.48 21.29 32.26
C ASP A 3 -6.64 20.98 31.30
N ALA A 4 -7.07 19.73 31.19
CA ALA A 4 -8.09 19.31 30.22
C ALA A 4 -9.53 19.64 30.65
N LYS A 5 -9.77 20.20 31.83
CA LYS A 5 -11.09 20.68 32.35
C LYS A 5 -12.26 19.70 32.09
N GLY A 6 -12.00 18.38 32.21
CA GLY A 6 -12.99 17.33 31.99
C GLY A 6 -13.12 16.85 30.54
N ASP A 7 -12.37 17.39 29.61
CA ASP A 7 -12.27 16.85 28.25
C ASP A 7 -11.50 15.50 28.25
N PRO A 8 -11.83 14.58 27.35
CA PRO A 8 -11.14 13.31 27.26
C PRO A 8 -9.69 13.47 26.79
N VAL A 9 -8.77 12.84 27.49
CA VAL A 9 -7.33 12.82 27.17
C VAL A 9 -6.92 11.43 26.73
N ILE A 10 -6.12 11.33 25.68
CA ILE A 10 -5.46 10.09 25.27
C ILE A 10 -3.98 10.21 25.67
N CYS A 11 -3.55 9.30 26.55
CA CYS A 11 -2.17 9.22 27.00
C CYS A 11 -1.42 8.19 26.17
N LEU A 12 -0.32 8.60 25.56
CA LEU A 12 0.61 7.78 24.77
C LEU A 12 2.00 7.93 25.37
N SER A 13 2.73 6.84 25.47
CA SER A 13 4.15 6.91 25.86
C SER A 13 4.97 7.36 24.65
N ALA A 14 5.97 8.22 24.88
CA ALA A 14 6.83 8.75 23.82
C ALA A 14 7.74 7.68 23.17
N ASP A 15 7.94 6.56 23.85
CA ASP A 15 8.69 5.40 23.37
C ASP A 15 7.80 4.31 22.75
N THR A 16 6.57 4.66 22.35
CA THR A 16 5.59 3.69 21.85
C THR A 16 5.18 4.03 20.41
N GLU A 17 5.24 3.03 19.54
CA GLU A 17 4.68 3.08 18.20
C GLU A 17 3.28 2.46 18.19
N ILE A 18 2.27 3.22 17.76
CA ILE A 18 0.86 2.83 17.82
C ILE A 18 0.17 2.90 16.47
N ASP A 19 -0.67 1.92 16.19
CA ASP A 19 -1.56 1.95 15.02
C ASP A 19 -2.62 3.06 15.16
N GLY A 20 -2.72 3.92 14.16
CA GLY A 20 -3.68 5.04 14.16
C GLY A 20 -5.14 4.63 14.36
N ARG A 21 -5.51 3.39 14.03
CA ARG A 21 -6.87 2.85 14.27
C ARG A 21 -7.19 2.75 15.75
N LEU A 22 -6.20 2.42 16.58
CA LEU A 22 -6.35 2.37 18.03
C LEU A 22 -6.56 3.77 18.61
N VAL A 23 -5.82 4.75 18.11
CA VAL A 23 -5.99 6.16 18.51
C VAL A 23 -7.39 6.66 18.14
N ILE A 24 -7.85 6.39 16.90
CA ILE A 24 -9.21 6.76 16.46
C ILE A 24 -10.27 6.08 17.33
N HIS A 25 -10.09 4.79 17.65
CA HIS A 25 -11.02 4.10 18.53
C HIS A 25 -11.10 4.76 19.91
N LEU A 26 -9.96 5.05 20.53
CA LEU A 26 -9.93 5.75 21.82
C LEU A 26 -10.59 7.14 21.73
N ALA A 27 -10.36 7.88 20.65
CA ALA A 27 -10.92 9.23 20.46
C ALA A 27 -12.44 9.23 20.29
N THR A 28 -13.03 8.17 19.70
CA THR A 28 -14.46 8.11 19.37
C THR A 28 -15.33 7.53 20.49
N ARG A 29 -14.73 6.90 21.51
CA ARG A 29 -15.48 6.33 22.64
C ARG A 29 -15.76 7.37 23.72
N GLN A 30 -16.75 7.05 24.60
CA GLN A 30 -17.09 7.93 25.73
C GLN A 30 -16.60 7.38 27.08
N ASP A 31 -16.32 6.09 27.15
CA ASP A 31 -15.80 5.37 28.31
C ASP A 31 -14.26 5.36 28.34
N ASN A 32 -13.69 5.16 29.51
CA ASN A 32 -12.25 5.00 29.68
C ASN A 32 -11.82 3.62 29.21
N ARG A 33 -10.81 3.58 28.35
CA ARG A 33 -10.31 2.34 27.74
C ARG A 33 -8.81 2.28 27.74
N VAL A 34 -8.32 1.06 27.79
CA VAL A 34 -6.90 0.75 27.80
C VAL A 34 -6.59 -0.32 26.75
N PHE A 35 -5.50 -0.14 26.05
CA PHE A 35 -4.86 -1.17 25.24
C PHE A 35 -3.52 -1.53 25.84
N PHE A 36 -3.21 -2.82 25.86
CA PHE A 36 -1.89 -3.34 26.21
C PHE A 36 -1.26 -4.09 25.06
N SER A 37 0.06 -4.12 25.03
CA SER A 37 0.86 -4.98 24.17
C SER A 37 2.20 -5.28 24.82
N GLY A 38 2.80 -6.40 24.39
CA GLY A 38 4.11 -6.86 24.89
C GLY A 38 4.05 -7.46 26.29
N GLU A 39 5.18 -8.02 26.69
CA GLU A 39 5.42 -8.60 28.03
C GLU A 39 6.75 -8.09 28.59
N GLY A 40 6.91 -8.14 29.91
CA GLY A 40 8.14 -7.72 30.57
C GLY A 40 8.55 -6.29 30.22
N ASP A 41 9.79 -6.10 29.80
CA ASP A 41 10.35 -4.78 29.45
C ASP A 41 9.75 -4.18 28.17
N GLU A 42 9.15 -5.01 27.32
CA GLU A 42 8.47 -4.57 26.09
C GLU A 42 6.99 -4.24 26.32
N ARG A 43 6.47 -4.42 27.53
CA ARG A 43 5.09 -4.10 27.88
C ARG A 43 4.85 -2.61 27.77
N CYS A 44 3.79 -2.24 27.04
CA CYS A 44 3.35 -0.86 26.88
C CYS A 44 1.82 -0.77 26.93
N ALA A 45 1.33 0.42 27.21
CA ALA A 45 -0.09 0.70 27.27
C ALA A 45 -0.41 2.02 26.58
N THR A 46 -1.67 2.13 26.16
CA THR A 46 -2.29 3.38 25.70
C THR A 46 -3.61 3.52 26.42
N VAL A 47 -3.88 4.69 26.98
CA VAL A 47 -5.01 4.91 27.88
C VAL A 47 -5.83 6.11 27.42
N ARG A 48 -7.15 5.96 27.42
CA ARG A 48 -8.08 7.07 27.34
C ARG A 48 -8.65 7.36 28.72
N ILE A 49 -8.57 8.62 29.12
CA ILE A 49 -9.03 9.10 30.44
C ILE A 49 -10.05 10.21 30.22
N ARG A 50 -11.18 10.13 30.90
CA ARG A 50 -12.18 11.19 30.99
C ARG A 50 -12.65 11.32 32.45
N GLY A 51 -12.67 12.56 32.94
CA GLY A 51 -13.01 12.86 34.34
C GLY A 51 -11.80 12.83 35.25
N ASP A 52 -12.05 12.77 36.56
CA ASP A 52 -10.97 12.77 37.56
C ASP A 52 -10.09 11.54 37.39
N VAL A 53 -8.80 11.79 37.28
CA VAL A 53 -7.79 10.73 37.32
C VAL A 53 -7.71 10.28 38.75
N PRO A 54 -7.88 8.98 39.04
CA PRO A 54 -7.57 8.48 40.37
C PRO A 54 -6.13 8.87 40.77
N ASP A 55 -5.89 9.28 41.99
CA ASP A 55 -4.58 9.69 42.49
C ASP A 55 -3.46 8.88 41.86
N PHE A 56 -2.84 9.51 40.85
CA PHE A 56 -1.70 8.94 40.14
C PHE A 56 -0.49 9.26 40.98
N ASP A 57 0.10 8.23 41.55
CA ASP A 57 1.41 8.38 42.18
C ASP A 57 2.43 8.69 41.08
N GLU A 58 2.84 9.96 40.98
CA GLU A 58 3.85 10.41 40.00
C GLU A 58 5.16 9.59 40.12
N SER A 59 5.38 8.90 41.22
CA SER A 59 6.50 7.98 41.39
C SER A 59 6.33 6.63 40.68
N ALA A 60 5.13 6.30 40.24
CA ALA A 60 4.82 5.02 39.58
C ALA A 60 5.28 4.91 38.11
N GLY A 61 5.90 5.95 37.59
CA GLY A 61 6.87 5.96 36.46
C GLY A 61 6.43 5.51 35.07
N ASP A 62 5.35 4.73 34.87
CA ASP A 62 5.02 4.08 33.62
C ASP A 62 3.50 4.10 33.35
N LEU A 63 3.13 4.41 32.08
CA LEU A 63 1.74 4.42 31.61
C LEU A 63 1.06 3.04 31.76
N ALA A 64 1.81 1.95 31.65
CA ALA A 64 1.29 0.60 31.88
C ALA A 64 0.87 0.39 33.34
N THR A 65 1.60 0.93 34.30
CA THR A 65 1.26 0.89 35.73
C THR A 65 0.00 1.71 36.02
N LEU A 66 -0.14 2.90 35.41
CA LEU A 66 -1.37 3.68 35.49
C LEU A 66 -2.57 2.89 34.94
N ALA A 67 -2.42 2.31 33.76
CA ALA A 67 -3.45 1.49 33.11
C ALA A 67 -3.90 0.33 34.02
N ASP A 68 -2.95 -0.41 34.62
CA ASP A 68 -3.23 -1.49 35.56
C ASP A 68 -3.98 -0.99 36.80
N SER A 69 -3.64 0.19 37.31
CA SER A 69 -4.32 0.77 38.46
C SER A 69 -5.77 1.15 38.12
N MET A 70 -6.02 1.70 36.96
CA MET A 70 -7.35 2.04 36.48
C MET A 70 -8.22 0.80 36.30
N LEU A 71 -7.67 -0.28 35.76
CA LEU A 71 -8.38 -1.55 35.60
C LEU A 71 -8.73 -2.16 36.95
N ARG A 72 -7.77 -2.23 37.91
CA ARG A 72 -8.02 -2.77 39.26
C ARG A 72 -9.09 -2.00 40.02
N ARG A 73 -9.23 -0.70 39.78
CA ARG A 73 -10.29 0.15 40.36
C ARG A 73 -11.59 0.14 39.63
N GLY A 74 -11.70 -0.59 38.50
CA GLY A 74 -12.87 -0.59 37.63
C GLY A 74 -13.13 0.76 36.93
N ALA A 75 -12.11 1.63 36.86
CA ALA A 75 -12.20 2.96 36.26
C ALA A 75 -11.99 2.96 34.73
N ALA A 76 -11.53 1.85 34.14
CA ALA A 76 -11.37 1.65 32.71
C ALA A 76 -11.68 0.21 32.31
N GLN A 77 -11.91 -0.01 31.01
CA GLN A 77 -12.06 -1.34 30.42
C GLN A 77 -10.85 -1.65 29.53
N GLU A 78 -10.31 -2.84 29.69
CA GLU A 78 -9.33 -3.38 28.77
C GLU A 78 -9.99 -3.77 27.44
N VAL A 79 -9.37 -3.47 26.34
CA VAL A 79 -9.83 -3.85 25.01
C VAL A 79 -8.74 -4.70 24.35
N ASP A 80 -9.11 -5.90 23.93
CA ASP A 80 -8.21 -6.81 23.24
C ASP A 80 -7.94 -6.32 21.82
N LEU A 81 -6.66 -6.25 21.45
CA LEU A 81 -6.24 -5.90 20.09
C LEU A 81 -6.78 -6.87 19.04
N THR A 82 -7.05 -8.12 19.44
CA THR A 82 -7.59 -9.15 18.53
C THR A 82 -9.06 -8.90 18.11
N GLU A 83 -9.80 -8.08 18.85
CA GLU A 83 -11.18 -7.69 18.50
C GLU A 83 -11.22 -6.77 17.26
N PHE A 84 -10.09 -6.14 16.92
CA PHE A 84 -10.00 -5.27 15.76
C PHE A 84 -9.78 -6.06 14.48
N LYS A 85 -10.85 -6.50 13.83
CA LYS A 85 -10.80 -7.07 12.49
C LYS A 85 -10.46 -5.99 11.46
N GLY A 86 -9.17 -5.82 11.22
CA GLY A 86 -8.69 -4.68 10.48
C GLY A 86 -8.49 -4.93 8.99
N TYR A 87 -9.56 -4.94 8.17
CA TYR A 87 -9.38 -4.74 6.74
C TYR A 87 -9.04 -3.28 6.45
N ILE A 88 -7.85 -3.05 5.90
CA ILE A 88 -7.41 -1.72 5.49
C ILE A 88 -7.67 -1.56 3.99
N ALA A 89 -8.74 -0.85 3.63
CA ALA A 89 -9.17 -0.69 2.24
C ALA A 89 -8.07 -0.07 1.35
N LYS A 90 -7.29 0.87 1.86
CA LYS A 90 -6.16 1.48 1.13
C LYS A 90 -5.05 0.47 0.82
N LEU A 91 -4.83 -0.52 1.69
CA LEU A 91 -3.83 -1.58 1.53
C LEU A 91 -4.41 -2.88 0.94
N ARG A 92 -5.72 -3.00 0.83
CA ARG A 92 -6.41 -4.21 0.32
C ARG A 92 -5.97 -5.48 1.05
N ARG A 93 -5.76 -5.38 2.36
CA ARG A 93 -5.36 -6.52 3.20
C ARG A 93 -5.87 -6.38 4.62
N TYR A 94 -5.91 -7.49 5.33
CA TYR A 94 -6.14 -7.53 6.76
C TYR A 94 -4.80 -7.39 7.47
N ASN A 95 -4.67 -6.38 8.34
CA ASN A 95 -3.55 -6.25 9.26
C ASN A 95 -4.12 -6.17 10.67
N ALA A 96 -3.57 -6.96 11.58
CA ALA A 96 -3.80 -6.75 12.99
C ALA A 96 -3.29 -5.35 13.39
N PRO A 97 -3.98 -4.62 14.27
CA PRO A 97 -3.44 -3.39 14.82
C PRO A 97 -2.20 -3.70 15.66
N TYR A 98 -1.33 -2.73 15.79
CA TYR A 98 -0.08 -2.89 16.53
C TYR A 98 0.09 -1.80 17.59
N LEU A 99 0.78 -2.19 18.64
CA LEU A 99 1.25 -1.32 19.71
C LEU A 99 2.60 -1.87 20.17
N PHE A 100 3.70 -1.16 19.92
CA PHE A 100 5.05 -1.61 20.17
C PHE A 100 5.81 -0.62 21.06
N LYS A 101 6.62 -1.11 21.98
CA LYS A 101 7.56 -0.31 22.75
C LYS A 101 8.93 -0.24 22.09
N LEU A 102 9.47 0.95 21.97
CA LEU A 102 10.81 1.24 21.44
C LEU A 102 11.83 1.15 22.57
N THR A 103 12.38 -0.02 22.82
CA THR A 103 13.31 -0.26 23.92
C THR A 103 14.75 0.08 23.59
N ASN A 104 15.16 -0.15 22.34
CA ASN A 104 16.52 0.05 21.85
C ASN A 104 16.56 0.24 20.33
N GLU A 105 17.76 0.45 19.76
CA GLU A 105 17.92 0.64 18.32
C GLU A 105 17.56 -0.60 17.50
N GLU A 106 17.79 -1.80 18.03
CA GLU A 106 17.42 -3.03 17.34
C GLU A 106 15.90 -3.19 17.27
N ALA A 107 15.19 -2.89 18.37
CA ALA A 107 13.73 -2.86 18.40
C ALA A 107 13.19 -1.84 17.38
N ARG A 108 13.79 -0.64 17.33
CA ARG A 108 13.43 0.37 16.32
C ARG A 108 13.58 -0.15 14.90
N ASP A 109 14.68 -0.82 14.57
CA ASP A 109 14.92 -1.36 13.24
C ASP A 109 13.96 -2.51 12.91
N ARG A 110 13.63 -3.39 13.87
CA ARG A 110 12.61 -4.44 13.71
C ARG A 110 11.23 -3.84 13.46
N ILE A 111 10.82 -2.87 14.28
CA ILE A 111 9.53 -2.17 14.12
C ILE A 111 9.45 -1.44 12.79
N ALA A 112 10.49 -0.71 12.40
CA ALA A 112 10.55 -0.04 11.10
C ALA A 112 10.42 -1.04 9.93
N ARG A 113 11.03 -2.21 10.04
CA ARG A 113 10.89 -3.28 9.06
C ARG A 113 9.47 -3.85 9.04
N PHE A 114 8.88 -4.12 10.21
CA PHE A 114 7.49 -4.55 10.32
C PHE A 114 6.52 -3.54 9.68
N LEU A 115 6.68 -2.25 9.99
CA LEU A 115 5.86 -1.18 9.40
C LEU A 115 6.02 -1.11 7.89
N PHE A 116 7.24 -1.26 7.39
CA PHE A 116 7.50 -1.32 5.96
C PHE A 116 6.79 -2.49 5.28
N ASP A 117 6.89 -3.69 5.85
CA ASP A 117 6.30 -4.91 5.29
C ASP A 117 4.76 -4.90 5.43
N SER A 118 4.24 -4.39 6.55
CA SER A 118 2.79 -4.23 6.80
C SER A 118 2.13 -3.24 5.84
N ASN A 119 2.89 -2.29 5.30
CA ASN A 119 2.42 -1.29 4.34
C ASN A 119 2.37 -1.78 2.88
N TYR A 120 2.68 -3.06 2.58
CA TYR A 120 2.46 -3.62 1.25
C TYR A 120 0.98 -3.91 1.01
N LYS A 121 0.50 -3.57 -0.22
CA LYS A 121 -0.86 -3.88 -0.64
C LYS A 121 -1.02 -5.40 -0.78
N GLY A 122 -2.12 -5.96 -0.28
CA GLY A 122 -2.40 -7.40 -0.36
C GLY A 122 -2.65 -7.89 -1.78
N ALA A 123 -3.19 -7.02 -2.67
CA ALA A 123 -3.38 -7.31 -4.09
C ALA A 123 -2.48 -6.39 -4.92
N THR A 124 -1.36 -6.91 -5.42
CA THR A 124 -0.39 -6.17 -6.23
C THR A 124 0.20 -7.06 -7.33
N ASP A 125 0.99 -6.51 -8.24
CA ASP A 125 1.67 -7.25 -9.31
C ASP A 125 2.92 -7.99 -8.80
N PHE A 126 3.39 -8.95 -9.60
CA PHE A 126 4.54 -9.80 -9.28
C PHE A 126 5.82 -8.99 -8.99
N MET A 127 6.11 -7.97 -9.78
CA MET A 127 7.32 -7.15 -9.61
C MET A 127 7.31 -6.42 -8.27
N THR A 128 6.16 -5.80 -7.94
CA THR A 128 5.98 -5.05 -6.69
C THR A 128 5.99 -5.94 -5.46
N SER A 129 5.52 -7.20 -5.56
CA SER A 129 5.46 -8.13 -4.41
C SER A 129 6.75 -8.89 -4.17
N HIS A 130 7.53 -9.22 -5.21
CA HIS A 130 8.67 -10.13 -5.10
C HIS A 130 10.02 -9.50 -5.46
N VAL A 131 10.06 -8.60 -6.46
CA VAL A 131 11.33 -8.05 -6.98
C VAL A 131 11.71 -6.73 -6.30
N TYR A 132 10.74 -5.84 -6.13
CA TYR A 132 11.02 -4.49 -5.61
C TYR A 132 11.26 -4.40 -4.10
N PRO A 133 10.69 -5.25 -3.21
CA PRO A 133 10.80 -5.06 -1.77
C PRO A 133 12.24 -4.85 -1.24
N PRO A 134 13.25 -5.67 -1.63
CA PRO A 134 14.61 -5.46 -1.15
C PRO A 134 15.23 -4.16 -1.64
N LEU A 135 14.93 -3.73 -2.88
CA LEU A 135 15.42 -2.48 -3.45
C LEU A 135 14.77 -1.28 -2.76
N VAL A 136 13.45 -1.32 -2.60
CA VAL A 136 12.67 -0.25 -1.96
C VAL A 136 13.10 -0.07 -0.50
N TRP A 137 13.31 -1.16 0.26
CA TRP A 137 13.78 -1.06 1.64
C TRP A 137 15.15 -0.39 1.76
N ARG A 138 16.09 -0.77 0.87
CA ARG A 138 17.44 -0.17 0.84
C ARG A 138 17.41 1.34 0.56
N MET A 139 16.38 1.82 -0.13
CA MET A 139 16.20 3.24 -0.42
C MET A 139 15.37 3.96 0.66
N VAL A 140 14.27 3.36 1.12
CA VAL A 140 13.37 3.99 2.10
C VAL A 140 14.08 4.22 3.44
N LYS A 141 14.88 3.25 3.93
CA LYS A 141 15.57 3.37 5.22
C LYS A 141 16.45 4.63 5.31
N PRO A 142 17.43 4.88 4.40
CA PRO A 142 18.24 6.09 4.45
C PRO A 142 17.43 7.37 4.17
N LEU A 143 16.49 7.34 3.24
CA LEU A 143 15.67 8.52 2.93
C LEU A 143 14.83 8.97 4.12
N ALA A 144 14.28 8.02 4.90
CA ALA A 144 13.57 8.30 6.14
C ALA A 144 14.51 8.89 7.20
N GLN A 145 15.73 8.36 7.35
CA GLN A 145 16.73 8.89 8.28
C GLN A 145 17.17 10.32 7.91
N TRP A 146 17.33 10.61 6.62
CA TRP A 146 17.67 11.94 6.10
C TRP A 146 16.46 12.89 6.04
N ARG A 147 15.28 12.43 6.47
CA ARG A 147 14.03 13.21 6.47
C ARG A 147 13.68 13.77 5.08
N VAL A 148 14.01 13.02 4.02
CA VAL A 148 13.66 13.40 2.65
C VAL A 148 12.14 13.35 2.50
N HIS A 149 11.55 14.44 1.99
CA HIS A 149 10.11 14.50 1.77
C HIS A 149 9.70 13.58 0.61
N PRO A 150 8.65 12.75 0.73
CA PRO A 150 8.22 11.80 -0.31
C PRO A 150 7.99 12.44 -1.67
N ASN A 151 7.43 13.66 -1.71
CA ASN A 151 7.17 14.38 -2.96
C ASN A 151 8.44 14.65 -3.78
N VAL A 152 9.63 14.73 -3.15
CA VAL A 152 10.90 14.84 -3.88
C VAL A 152 11.15 13.57 -4.69
N VAL A 153 10.89 12.41 -4.08
CA VAL A 153 11.04 11.10 -4.75
C VAL A 153 10.03 10.99 -5.90
N THR A 154 8.78 11.39 -5.67
CA THR A 154 7.73 11.43 -6.70
C THR A 154 8.13 12.32 -7.88
N ILE A 155 8.66 13.54 -7.63
CA ILE A 155 9.10 14.45 -8.71
C ILE A 155 10.25 13.84 -9.51
N ILE A 156 11.24 13.23 -8.86
CA ILE A 156 12.34 12.53 -9.56
C ILE A 156 11.79 11.39 -10.42
N GLY A 157 10.82 10.64 -9.90
CA GLY A 157 10.11 9.59 -10.64
C GLY A 157 9.39 10.13 -11.88
N ILE A 158 8.68 11.27 -11.74
CA ILE A 158 8.00 11.94 -12.85
C ILE A 158 9.00 12.40 -13.93
N ILE A 159 10.11 13.00 -13.54
CA ILE A 159 11.17 13.40 -14.48
C ILE A 159 11.72 12.18 -15.22
N ALA A 160 12.03 11.09 -14.51
CA ALA A 160 12.49 9.85 -15.13
C ALA A 160 11.45 9.27 -16.10
N THR A 161 10.17 9.32 -15.74
CA THR A 161 9.03 8.89 -16.57
C THR A 161 9.01 9.56 -17.93
N PHE A 162 9.01 10.89 -17.93
CA PHE A 162 8.89 11.66 -19.17
C PHE A 162 10.21 11.71 -19.95
N SER A 163 11.36 11.61 -19.28
CA SER A 163 12.66 11.49 -19.95
C SER A 163 12.86 10.16 -20.66
N ALA A 164 12.18 9.09 -20.22
CA ALA A 164 12.23 7.80 -20.90
C ALA A 164 11.51 7.82 -22.28
N VAL A 165 10.48 8.65 -22.45
CA VAL A 165 9.66 8.68 -23.68
C VAL A 165 10.47 9.02 -24.95
N PRO A 166 11.22 10.13 -25.01
CA PRO A 166 12.04 10.44 -26.19
C PRO A 166 13.13 9.39 -26.43
N LEU A 167 13.66 8.75 -25.39
CA LEU A 167 14.63 7.67 -25.55
C LEU A 167 14.00 6.44 -26.20
N PHE A 168 12.80 6.07 -25.79
CA PHE A 168 12.02 5.01 -26.42
C PHE A 168 11.73 5.32 -27.89
N ALA A 169 11.25 6.53 -28.15
CA ALA A 169 10.94 6.98 -29.52
C ALA A 169 12.16 7.01 -30.44
N ALA A 170 13.35 7.30 -29.89
CA ALA A 170 14.63 7.25 -30.62
C ALA A 170 15.20 5.83 -30.75
N GLY A 171 14.56 4.79 -30.20
CA GLY A 171 15.11 3.43 -30.17
C GLY A 171 16.30 3.26 -29.21
N ALA A 172 16.55 4.24 -28.33
CA ALA A 172 17.59 4.18 -27.32
C ALA A 172 17.12 3.33 -26.11
N TRP A 173 17.00 2.02 -26.33
CA TRP A 173 16.33 1.10 -25.42
C TRP A 173 17.00 1.02 -24.04
N ILE A 174 18.33 0.91 -23.98
CA ILE A 174 19.04 0.74 -22.69
C ILE A 174 18.78 1.91 -21.73
N PRO A 175 19.07 3.18 -22.09
CA PRO A 175 18.82 4.30 -21.19
C PRO A 175 17.32 4.51 -20.91
N GLY A 176 16.46 4.32 -21.91
CA GLY A 176 15.01 4.43 -21.74
C GLY A 176 14.46 3.41 -20.74
N MET A 177 14.84 2.14 -20.86
CA MET A 177 14.43 1.07 -19.94
C MET A 177 15.02 1.26 -18.55
N THR A 178 16.26 1.77 -18.46
CA THR A 178 16.88 2.08 -17.17
C THR A 178 16.09 3.15 -16.42
N LEU A 179 15.70 4.25 -17.08
CA LEU A 179 14.86 5.30 -16.47
C LEU A 179 13.47 4.77 -16.09
N ALA A 180 12.87 3.94 -16.92
CA ALA A 180 11.59 3.33 -16.64
C ALA A 180 11.63 2.39 -15.43
N PHE A 181 12.71 1.61 -15.28
CA PHE A 181 12.91 0.76 -14.12
C PHE A 181 13.15 1.60 -12.85
N ILE A 182 14.02 2.62 -12.91
CA ILE A 182 14.25 3.55 -11.80
C ILE A 182 12.92 4.17 -11.34
N MET A 183 12.12 4.70 -12.27
CA MET A 183 10.80 5.26 -11.98
C MET A 183 9.90 4.22 -11.29
N SER A 184 9.83 2.99 -11.79
CA SER A 184 8.98 1.94 -11.22
C SER A 184 9.35 1.57 -9.77
N VAL A 185 10.64 1.66 -9.44
CA VAL A 185 11.12 1.49 -8.05
C VAL A 185 10.79 2.72 -7.21
N LEU A 186 11.05 3.94 -7.72
CA LEU A 186 10.79 5.19 -7.01
C LEU A 186 9.30 5.38 -6.65
N ASP A 187 8.38 4.98 -7.52
CA ASP A 187 6.94 4.92 -7.32
C ASP A 187 6.54 4.03 -6.12
N SER A 188 7.32 2.98 -5.87
CA SER A 188 7.13 2.16 -4.67
C SER A 188 7.79 2.78 -3.43
N VAL A 189 8.86 3.55 -3.60
CA VAL A 189 9.62 4.19 -2.53
C VAL A 189 8.83 5.34 -1.91
N ASP A 190 8.28 6.26 -2.72
CA ASP A 190 7.61 7.46 -2.23
C ASP A 190 6.37 7.13 -1.38
N GLY A 191 5.53 6.20 -1.85
CA GLY A 191 4.37 5.77 -1.08
C GLY A 191 4.71 5.01 0.20
N LYS A 192 5.85 4.29 0.25
CA LYS A 192 6.34 3.64 1.47
C LYS A 192 6.95 4.66 2.42
N LEU A 193 7.76 5.58 1.90
CA LEU A 193 8.37 6.65 2.66
C LEU A 193 7.29 7.52 3.32
N ALA A 194 6.27 7.95 2.56
CA ALA A 194 5.17 8.76 3.07
C ALA A 194 4.41 8.10 4.23
N ARG A 195 4.19 6.79 4.15
CA ARG A 195 3.50 6.04 5.21
C ARG A 195 4.40 5.78 6.43
N LEU A 196 5.68 5.49 6.21
CA LEU A 196 6.63 5.22 7.29
C LEU A 196 6.98 6.49 8.09
N THR A 197 6.97 7.65 7.44
CA THR A 197 7.28 8.95 8.08
C THR A 197 6.04 9.76 8.45
N TYR A 198 4.84 9.24 8.22
CA TYR A 198 3.56 9.93 8.45
C TYR A 198 3.45 11.28 7.71
N THR A 199 4.10 11.41 6.55
CA THR A 199 4.13 12.64 5.74
C THR A 199 3.28 12.55 4.47
N SER A 200 2.26 11.68 4.46
CA SER A 200 1.32 11.59 3.33
C SER A 200 0.55 12.89 3.16
N THR A 201 0.52 13.43 1.93
CA THR A 201 -0.19 14.66 1.60
C THR A 201 -1.20 14.42 0.47
N PRO A 202 -2.34 15.14 0.45
CA PRO A 202 -3.30 15.04 -0.66
C PRO A 202 -2.69 15.39 -2.02
N GLN A 203 -1.74 16.34 -2.04
CA GLN A 203 -1.03 16.73 -3.27
C GLN A 203 -0.11 15.61 -3.75
N GLY A 204 0.61 14.93 -2.84
CA GLY A 204 1.43 13.77 -3.18
C GLY A 204 0.58 12.62 -3.73
N ASP A 205 -0.53 12.31 -3.07
CA ASP A 205 -1.50 11.30 -3.55
C ASP A 205 -2.05 11.64 -4.96
N PHE A 206 -2.31 12.93 -5.25
CA PHE A 206 -2.78 13.38 -6.57
C PHE A 206 -1.70 13.26 -7.64
N LEU A 207 -0.46 13.66 -7.35
CA LEU A 207 0.67 13.55 -8.28
C LEU A 207 0.98 12.09 -8.62
N ASP A 208 1.06 11.24 -7.62
CA ASP A 208 1.30 9.80 -7.75
C ASP A 208 0.20 9.14 -8.61
N HIS A 209 -1.05 9.22 -8.18
CA HIS A 209 -2.15 8.60 -8.90
C HIS A 209 -2.39 9.21 -10.28
N GLY A 210 -2.25 10.54 -10.45
CA GLY A 210 -2.40 11.22 -11.74
C GLY A 210 -1.36 10.74 -12.75
N THR A 211 -0.11 10.66 -12.33
CA THR A 211 0.97 10.17 -13.18
C THR A 211 0.76 8.71 -13.58
N ASP A 212 0.31 7.86 -12.66
CA ASP A 212 0.03 6.44 -12.90
C ASP A 212 -1.04 6.18 -13.97
N TYR A 213 -1.97 7.11 -14.17
CA TYR A 213 -2.96 7.00 -15.24
C TYR A 213 -2.42 7.42 -16.61
N ILE A 214 -1.53 8.42 -16.64
CA ILE A 214 -1.12 9.09 -17.88
C ILE A 214 0.09 8.41 -18.53
N HIS A 215 1.10 8.03 -17.75
CA HIS A 215 2.39 7.62 -18.30
C HIS A 215 2.41 6.23 -18.99
N PRO A 216 1.67 5.18 -18.54
CA PRO A 216 1.77 3.89 -19.22
C PRO A 216 1.35 3.95 -20.69
N PRO A 217 0.24 4.62 -21.08
CA PRO A 217 -0.08 4.83 -22.49
C PRO A 217 1.02 5.55 -23.28
N ILE A 218 1.60 6.59 -22.69
CA ILE A 218 2.66 7.37 -23.36
C ILE A 218 3.90 6.49 -23.61
N TRP A 219 4.26 5.61 -22.67
CA TRP A 219 5.35 4.66 -22.85
C TRP A 219 5.04 3.66 -23.98
N TYR A 220 3.83 3.13 -24.05
CA TYR A 220 3.44 2.19 -25.11
C TYR A 220 3.51 2.85 -26.49
N PHE A 221 3.14 4.13 -26.62
CA PHE A 221 3.35 4.88 -27.85
C PHE A 221 4.85 5.07 -28.14
N GLY A 222 5.66 5.42 -27.14
CA GLY A 222 7.10 5.56 -27.31
C GLY A 222 7.77 4.25 -27.76
N TRP A 223 7.37 3.10 -27.17
CA TRP A 223 7.86 1.79 -27.57
C TRP A 223 7.50 1.47 -29.03
N ALA A 224 6.23 1.66 -29.38
CA ALA A 224 5.75 1.39 -30.75
C ALA A 224 6.41 2.31 -31.78
N TRP A 225 6.61 3.58 -31.46
CA TRP A 225 7.31 4.53 -32.31
C TRP A 225 8.78 4.13 -32.53
N GLY A 226 9.49 3.77 -31.49
CA GLY A 226 10.88 3.30 -31.59
C GLY A 226 11.02 1.98 -32.32
N LEU A 227 10.08 1.02 -32.12
CA LEU A 227 10.04 -0.24 -32.87
C LEU A 227 9.72 -0.04 -34.34
N SER A 228 8.85 0.92 -34.68
CA SER A 228 8.47 1.20 -36.07
C SER A 228 9.51 1.98 -36.87
N GLY A 229 10.57 2.46 -36.21
CA GLY A 229 11.52 3.38 -36.81
C GLY A 229 10.90 4.74 -37.17
N GLY A 230 9.81 5.13 -36.48
CA GLY A 230 9.10 6.39 -36.71
C GLY A 230 8.01 6.31 -37.77
N ASP A 231 7.63 5.11 -38.25
CA ASP A 231 6.55 4.93 -39.21
C ASP A 231 5.17 4.80 -38.55
N PRO A 232 4.27 5.81 -38.65
CA PRO A 232 2.94 5.78 -38.07
C PRO A 232 2.00 4.78 -38.74
N TYR A 233 2.33 4.28 -39.91
CA TYR A 233 1.52 3.30 -40.66
C TYR A 233 1.95 1.87 -40.38
N SER A 234 3.01 1.65 -39.67
CA SER A 234 3.47 0.31 -39.30
C SER A 234 2.45 -0.42 -38.44
N GLY A 235 2.37 -1.75 -38.57
CA GLY A 235 1.45 -2.56 -37.74
C GLY A 235 1.69 -2.42 -36.24
N VAL A 236 2.95 -2.26 -35.82
CA VAL A 236 3.28 -2.10 -34.40
C VAL A 236 2.80 -0.75 -33.83
N PHE A 237 2.88 0.33 -34.65
CA PHE A 237 2.36 1.62 -34.21
C PHE A 237 0.81 1.60 -34.18
N GLN A 238 0.16 0.99 -35.16
CA GLN A 238 -1.29 0.80 -35.16
C GLN A 238 -1.75 -0.02 -33.93
N ALA A 239 -0.99 -1.04 -33.55
CA ALA A 239 -1.24 -1.81 -32.33
C ALA A 239 -1.18 -0.96 -31.04
N SER A 240 -0.36 0.11 -31.00
CA SER A 240 -0.33 1.03 -29.86
C SER A 240 -1.61 1.85 -29.72
N ILE A 241 -2.28 2.17 -30.83
CA ILE A 241 -3.59 2.85 -30.81
C ILE A 241 -4.64 1.93 -30.19
N TRP A 242 -4.65 0.65 -30.58
CA TRP A 242 -5.52 -0.35 -29.95
C TRP A 242 -5.19 -0.53 -28.46
N MET A 243 -3.89 -0.59 -28.12
CA MET A 243 -3.44 -0.67 -26.72
C MET A 243 -3.99 0.49 -25.89
N MET A 244 -3.98 1.72 -26.43
CA MET A 244 -4.56 2.90 -25.77
C MET A 244 -6.06 2.73 -25.54
N GLY A 245 -6.81 2.33 -26.57
CA GLY A 245 -8.26 2.13 -26.46
C GLY A 245 -8.61 1.08 -25.41
N ILE A 246 -7.91 -0.05 -25.44
CA ILE A 246 -8.09 -1.15 -24.47
C ILE A 246 -7.72 -0.69 -23.06
N TYR A 247 -6.63 0.06 -22.90
CA TYR A 247 -6.20 0.59 -21.62
C TYR A 247 -7.24 1.52 -21.00
N VAL A 248 -7.75 2.48 -21.78
CA VAL A 248 -8.80 3.42 -21.32
C VAL A 248 -10.07 2.65 -20.96
N PHE A 249 -10.49 1.71 -21.78
CA PHE A 249 -11.64 0.85 -21.51
C PHE A 249 -11.47 0.08 -20.20
N ASP A 250 -10.31 -0.51 -19.98
CA ASP A 250 -9.97 -1.23 -18.74
C ASP A 250 -10.05 -0.32 -17.49
N ARG A 251 -9.54 0.93 -17.59
CA ARG A 251 -9.67 1.92 -16.51
C ARG A 251 -11.11 2.30 -16.20
N ILE A 252 -11.94 2.42 -17.24
CA ILE A 252 -13.38 2.65 -17.08
C ILE A 252 -14.04 1.48 -16.34
N LEU A 253 -13.74 0.24 -16.72
CA LEU A 253 -14.27 -0.96 -16.07
C LEU A 253 -13.89 -1.03 -14.59
N GLU A 254 -12.62 -0.78 -14.25
CA GLU A 254 -12.18 -0.74 -12.85
C GLU A 254 -12.94 0.33 -12.04
N ARG A 255 -13.16 1.50 -12.65
CA ARG A 255 -13.90 2.58 -12.00
C ARG A 255 -15.37 2.26 -11.81
N LEU A 256 -16.02 1.71 -12.84
CA LEU A 256 -17.43 1.28 -12.80
C LEU A 256 -17.62 0.21 -11.73
N PHE A 257 -16.77 -0.82 -11.70
CA PHE A 257 -16.83 -1.86 -10.69
C PHE A 257 -16.74 -1.29 -9.28
N LYS A 258 -15.81 -0.35 -9.06
CA LYS A 258 -15.65 0.31 -7.74
C LYS A 258 -16.89 1.13 -7.36
N ILE A 259 -17.55 1.79 -8.31
CA ILE A 259 -18.80 2.54 -8.06
C ILE A 259 -19.94 1.59 -7.69
N CYS A 260 -20.07 0.47 -8.42
CA CYS A 260 -21.15 -0.50 -8.21
C CYS A 260 -21.01 -1.32 -6.92
N THR A 261 -19.77 -1.65 -6.53
CA THR A 261 -19.50 -2.59 -5.42
C THR A 261 -18.88 -1.96 -4.18
N GLY A 262 -18.46 -0.68 -4.25
CA GLY A 262 -17.68 -0.01 -3.22
C GLY A 262 -16.24 -0.53 -3.07
N ARG A 263 -15.83 -1.55 -3.83
CA ARG A 263 -14.53 -2.25 -3.71
C ARG A 263 -13.76 -2.29 -5.01
N SER A 264 -12.47 -2.56 -4.91
CA SER A 264 -11.63 -2.76 -6.09
C SER A 264 -11.91 -4.12 -6.72
N ILE A 265 -12.00 -4.18 -8.05
CA ILE A 265 -12.13 -5.43 -8.81
C ILE A 265 -10.99 -6.42 -8.52
N GLN A 266 -9.84 -5.91 -8.10
CA GLN A 266 -8.60 -6.64 -7.91
C GLN A 266 -8.51 -7.37 -6.57
N ASP A 267 -9.40 -7.07 -5.62
CA ASP A 267 -9.42 -7.69 -4.29
C ASP A 267 -10.83 -8.12 -3.87
N PHE A 268 -11.74 -8.20 -4.84
CA PHE A 268 -13.14 -8.54 -4.56
C PHE A 268 -13.31 -10.01 -4.15
N ARG A 269 -12.63 -10.94 -4.85
CA ARG A 269 -12.59 -12.37 -4.52
C ARG A 269 -11.15 -12.86 -4.37
N PRO A 270 -10.91 -13.98 -3.64
CA PRO A 270 -9.56 -14.56 -3.52
C PRO A 270 -8.89 -14.85 -4.86
N ILE A 271 -9.68 -15.26 -5.87
CA ILE A 271 -9.16 -15.50 -7.23
C ILE A 271 -8.69 -14.20 -7.89
N ASP A 272 -9.39 -13.07 -7.65
CA ASP A 272 -9.03 -11.78 -8.23
C ASP A 272 -7.68 -11.29 -7.69
N VAL A 273 -7.41 -11.55 -6.39
CA VAL A 273 -6.10 -11.26 -5.77
C VAL A 273 -4.98 -12.06 -6.44
N LYS A 274 -5.21 -13.36 -6.72
CA LYS A 274 -4.24 -14.21 -7.41
C LYS A 274 -4.02 -13.77 -8.85
N LEU A 275 -5.10 -13.52 -9.59
CA LEU A 275 -5.04 -13.06 -10.98
C LEU A 275 -4.36 -11.70 -11.09
N ARG A 276 -4.55 -10.82 -10.10
CA ARG A 276 -3.88 -9.52 -10.04
C ARG A 276 -2.35 -9.61 -10.15
N THR A 277 -1.76 -10.67 -9.64
CA THR A 277 -0.32 -10.91 -9.75
C THR A 277 0.16 -10.98 -11.18
N PHE A 278 -0.70 -11.44 -12.11
CA PHE A 278 -0.38 -11.69 -13.52
C PHE A 278 -1.19 -10.84 -14.51
N THR A 279 -2.07 -9.92 -14.07
CA THR A 279 -2.74 -9.02 -15.00
C THR A 279 -1.75 -8.10 -15.70
N SER A 280 -2.09 -7.70 -16.95
CA SER A 280 -1.27 -6.74 -17.69
C SER A 280 -1.16 -5.42 -16.94
N ARG A 281 0.05 -5.11 -16.51
CA ARG A 281 0.36 -3.90 -15.73
C ARG A 281 1.73 -3.36 -16.15
N ARG A 282 1.90 -2.05 -16.00
CA ARG A 282 3.13 -1.34 -16.33
C ARG A 282 4.40 -2.10 -15.93
N ASN A 283 4.51 -2.50 -14.66
CA ASN A 283 5.72 -3.13 -14.14
C ASN A 283 6.01 -4.49 -14.77
N ILE A 284 4.98 -5.30 -14.98
CA ILE A 284 5.12 -6.61 -15.63
C ILE A 284 5.38 -6.43 -17.12
N ASN A 285 4.64 -5.54 -17.78
CA ASN A 285 4.82 -5.25 -19.20
C ASN A 285 6.23 -4.72 -19.48
N LEU A 286 6.76 -3.85 -18.59
CA LEU A 286 8.14 -3.37 -18.67
C LEU A 286 9.14 -4.53 -18.55
N ALA A 287 8.97 -5.41 -17.57
CA ALA A 287 9.87 -6.55 -17.37
C ALA A 287 9.85 -7.50 -18.57
N VAL A 288 8.67 -7.86 -19.06
CA VAL A 288 8.50 -8.72 -20.24
C VAL A 288 9.13 -8.08 -21.48
N PHE A 289 8.89 -6.79 -21.68
CA PHE A 289 9.42 -6.07 -22.84
C PHE A 289 10.95 -5.95 -22.78
N VAL A 290 11.54 -5.67 -21.60
CA VAL A 290 12.99 -5.64 -21.42
C VAL A 290 13.62 -6.99 -21.78
N VAL A 291 13.09 -8.09 -21.26
CA VAL A 291 13.61 -9.43 -21.55
C VAL A 291 13.50 -9.73 -23.04
N ALA A 292 12.39 -9.40 -23.68
CA ALA A 292 12.19 -9.63 -25.10
C ALA A 292 13.13 -8.79 -25.98
N LEU A 293 13.39 -7.54 -25.63
CA LEU A 293 14.38 -6.71 -26.32
C LEU A 293 15.79 -7.30 -26.26
N MET A 294 16.18 -7.88 -25.10
CA MET A 294 17.49 -8.52 -24.95
C MET A 294 17.70 -9.72 -25.89
N VAL A 295 16.62 -10.39 -26.28
CA VAL A 295 16.64 -11.55 -27.21
C VAL A 295 16.19 -11.19 -28.63
N GLY A 296 16.00 -9.91 -28.92
CA GLY A 296 15.61 -9.43 -30.27
C GLY A 296 14.14 -9.60 -30.65
N LEU A 297 13.27 -9.92 -29.67
CA LEU A 297 11.83 -10.19 -29.87
C LEU A 297 10.94 -9.00 -29.46
N GLY A 298 11.41 -7.76 -29.67
CA GLY A 298 10.68 -6.57 -29.23
C GLY A 298 9.32 -6.37 -29.90
N HIS A 299 9.19 -6.66 -31.20
CA HIS A 299 7.93 -6.55 -31.94
C HIS A 299 6.91 -7.59 -31.46
N GLU A 300 7.32 -8.84 -31.36
CA GLU A 300 6.48 -9.96 -30.91
C GLU A 300 5.97 -9.72 -29.48
N ALA A 301 6.87 -9.25 -28.60
CA ALA A 301 6.53 -8.93 -27.24
C ALA A 301 5.53 -7.77 -27.14
N PHE A 302 5.66 -6.75 -27.99
CA PHE A 302 4.71 -5.65 -27.99
C PHE A 302 3.30 -6.14 -28.38
N TYR A 303 3.16 -6.94 -29.44
CA TYR A 303 1.87 -7.54 -29.80
C TYR A 303 1.33 -8.46 -28.71
N ALA A 304 2.20 -9.27 -28.07
CA ALA A 304 1.81 -10.12 -26.96
C ALA A 304 1.30 -9.30 -25.75
N ILE A 305 1.94 -8.17 -25.43
CA ILE A 305 1.50 -7.25 -24.37
C ILE A 305 0.13 -6.63 -24.71
N VAL A 306 -0.12 -6.24 -25.97
CA VAL A 306 -1.43 -5.73 -26.40
C VAL A 306 -2.49 -6.81 -26.23
N GLY A 307 -2.23 -8.04 -26.66
CA GLY A 307 -3.13 -9.18 -26.47
C GLY A 307 -3.39 -9.48 -24.99
N TRP A 308 -2.35 -9.39 -24.17
CA TRP A 308 -2.47 -9.60 -22.72
C TRP A 308 -3.30 -8.50 -22.04
N GLN A 309 -3.14 -7.24 -22.46
CA GLN A 309 -3.99 -6.14 -21.99
C GLN A 309 -5.45 -6.37 -22.40
N ALA A 310 -5.70 -6.86 -23.62
CA ALA A 310 -7.04 -7.20 -24.08
C ALA A 310 -7.69 -8.32 -23.23
N LEU A 311 -6.95 -9.38 -22.93
CA LEU A 311 -7.40 -10.46 -22.05
C LEU A 311 -7.68 -9.95 -20.61
N THR A 312 -6.85 -9.04 -20.10
CA THR A 312 -7.07 -8.41 -18.81
C THR A 312 -8.34 -7.58 -18.78
N ALA A 313 -8.53 -6.74 -19.79
CA ALA A 313 -9.74 -5.92 -19.94
C ALA A 313 -11.01 -6.79 -20.12
N PHE A 314 -10.92 -7.87 -20.88
CA PHE A 314 -12.02 -8.84 -21.01
C PHE A 314 -12.37 -9.50 -19.67
N TYR A 315 -11.38 -9.90 -18.90
CA TYR A 315 -11.59 -10.42 -17.55
C TYR A 315 -12.31 -9.41 -16.66
N HIS A 316 -11.87 -8.15 -16.65
CA HIS A 316 -12.52 -7.09 -15.88
C HIS A 316 -13.94 -6.81 -16.37
N PHE A 317 -14.17 -6.85 -17.69
CA PHE A 317 -15.51 -6.74 -18.28
C PHE A 317 -16.46 -7.85 -17.77
N VAL A 318 -16.01 -9.10 -17.80
CA VAL A 318 -16.79 -10.24 -17.29
C VAL A 318 -17.12 -10.04 -15.80
N ARG A 319 -16.17 -9.50 -15.01
CA ARG A 319 -16.43 -9.19 -13.60
C ARG A 319 -17.48 -8.10 -13.42
N VAL A 320 -17.41 -7.02 -14.20
CA VAL A 320 -18.42 -5.95 -14.15
C VAL A 320 -19.80 -6.51 -14.48
N VAL A 321 -19.93 -7.31 -15.56
CA VAL A 321 -21.21 -7.92 -15.97
C VAL A 321 -21.75 -8.87 -14.89
N GLN A 322 -20.90 -9.68 -14.26
CA GLN A 322 -21.31 -10.60 -13.20
C GLN A 322 -21.90 -9.89 -11.96
N PHE A 323 -21.45 -8.67 -11.69
CA PHE A 323 -21.84 -7.91 -10.52
C PHE A 323 -22.73 -6.70 -10.84
N TRP A 324 -23.11 -6.52 -12.10
CA TRP A 324 -24.05 -5.49 -12.52
C TRP A 324 -25.45 -5.84 -12.00
N GLY A 325 -25.86 -5.22 -10.91
CA GLY A 325 -27.16 -5.47 -10.25
C GLY A 325 -27.16 -6.58 -9.19
N GLY A 326 -25.98 -7.12 -8.82
CA GLY A 326 -25.85 -8.02 -7.67
C GLY A 326 -25.80 -7.23 -6.35
N ASP A 327 -26.27 -7.86 -5.27
CA ASP A 327 -26.20 -7.29 -3.93
C ASP A 327 -24.73 -7.16 -3.50
N PRO A 328 -24.25 -5.95 -3.12
CA PRO A 328 -22.89 -5.75 -2.64
C PRO A 328 -22.53 -6.63 -1.42
N GLU A 329 -23.52 -7.02 -0.63
CA GLU A 329 -23.35 -7.82 0.59
C GLU A 329 -23.08 -9.32 0.30
N GLU A 330 -23.59 -9.86 -0.80
CA GLU A 330 -23.35 -11.28 -1.16
C GLU A 330 -21.87 -11.62 -1.37
N GLY A 331 -21.06 -10.64 -1.77
CA GLY A 331 -19.60 -10.75 -1.88
C GLY A 331 -18.88 -10.66 -0.52
N LEU A 332 -19.52 -10.08 0.50
CA LEU A 332 -18.95 -9.88 1.83
C LEU A 332 -19.14 -11.10 2.73
N GLU A 333 -20.29 -11.77 2.68
CA GLU A 333 -20.55 -12.99 3.47
C GLU A 333 -19.64 -14.15 3.10
N LYS A 334 -19.22 -14.28 1.82
CA LYS A 334 -18.29 -15.33 1.36
C LYS A 334 -16.84 -15.08 1.73
N ARG A 335 -16.53 -13.96 2.39
CA ARG A 335 -15.26 -13.66 3.06
C ARG A 335 -15.34 -13.71 4.58
N GLN A 336 -16.08 -14.64 5.13
CA GLN A 336 -15.72 -15.10 6.46
C GLN A 336 -14.25 -15.52 6.38
N VAL A 337 -13.45 -14.97 7.31
CA VAL A 337 -12.04 -15.30 7.55
C VAL A 337 -11.85 -16.78 7.22
N PRO A 338 -10.91 -17.16 6.35
CA PRO A 338 -10.52 -18.56 6.30
C PRO A 338 -10.20 -18.96 7.74
N ASP A 339 -10.85 -19.98 8.26
CA ASP A 339 -10.49 -20.65 9.52
C ASP A 339 -9.10 -21.32 9.47
N GLY A 340 -8.31 -20.96 8.49
CA GLY A 340 -6.88 -21.13 8.50
C GLY A 340 -6.33 -20.12 9.48
N GLY A 341 -6.13 -20.58 10.72
CA GLY A 341 -5.48 -19.84 11.78
C GLY A 341 -4.31 -19.07 11.20
N ILE A 342 -4.17 -17.83 11.65
CA ILE A 342 -2.96 -17.06 11.50
C ILE A 342 -1.87 -17.88 12.20
N GLU A 343 -1.24 -18.83 11.48
CA GLU A 343 0.04 -19.42 11.90
C GLU A 343 1.14 -18.34 12.05
N GLY A 344 0.79 -17.06 11.84
CA GLY A 344 1.66 -15.92 12.06
C GLY A 344 1.40 -15.15 13.35
N SER A 345 0.32 -15.40 14.10
CA SER A 345 0.08 -14.67 15.36
C SER A 345 0.88 -15.21 16.54
N ASN A 346 1.38 -16.44 16.47
CA ASN A 346 2.28 -17.00 17.47
C ASN A 346 3.76 -16.59 17.28
N ASN A 347 4.08 -15.81 16.25
CA ASN A 347 5.42 -15.26 16.07
C ASN A 347 5.59 -13.84 16.65
N LEU A 348 4.58 -13.27 17.29
CA LEU A 348 4.73 -12.01 18.04
C LEU A 348 5.48 -12.21 19.37
N SER A 349 5.60 -13.44 19.88
CA SER A 349 6.44 -13.76 21.04
C SER A 349 7.93 -13.94 20.70
N ASN A 350 8.31 -13.86 19.44
CA ASN A 350 9.70 -13.94 18.97
C ASN A 350 10.18 -12.63 18.29
N PHE A 351 9.49 -11.52 18.53
CA PHE A 351 9.90 -10.20 18.07
C PHE A 351 10.39 -9.35 19.24
#